data_b3644722782071e3a4bc8b4e80fbd1f3
#
_entry.id   b3644722782071e3a4bc8b4e80fbd1f3
#
_cell.length_a   1.000
_cell.length_b   1.000
_cell.length_c   1.000
_cell.angle_alpha   90.00
_cell.angle_beta   90.00
_cell.angle_gamma   90.00
#
_symmetry.space_group_name_H-M   'P 1'
#
loop_
_entity.id
_entity.type
_entity.pdbx_description
1 polymer ?
#
loop_
_entity_poly.entity_id
_entity_poly.type
_entity_poly.pdbx_seq_one_letter_code
_entity_poly.pdbx_strand_id
1 'polypeptide(L)'
;MKQKWVLWTLVGSLVVTACLKQKTGPQIPSSEALIAITDEQEDSLFSEADTLLLDDELTEAPLPATVDEAFDDFLFLFDNSNRFQRQRVCYPLAVTDVSGEHHVIERHEWTYHSMTLGQDFCTVLWNNHKQIDLSNEMLQEARVEHIYLHSRIVEVFDFKRDSLSGQWMLTSQRSIPFDRYELANFMDFYSEFATDSIFQRHHVQAPLRFTMTSEDSEEDIVEGTIDVDQWFEFAPEIPKAVLVNINYGQQYPNPNRIIMQMRGFNDSMQNLLVYQKDYNGKWRLTEFEN
;
A
#
# COMPACT_ATOMS: atom_id res chain seq x y z
N MET A 1 -42.30 -33.61 40.94
CA MET A 1 -41.84 -33.09 42.24
C MET A 1 -40.81 -32.02 41.92
N LYS A 2 -41.17 -30.69 42.02
CA LYS A 2 -40.92 -29.82 43.18
C LYS A 2 -39.41 -29.79 43.49
N GLN A 3 -38.65 -28.71 43.47
CA GLN A 3 -38.77 -27.37 44.03
C GLN A 3 -37.56 -26.56 43.56
N LYS A 4 -37.55 -25.36 43.02
CA LYS A 4 -37.73 -24.00 43.57
C LYS A 4 -36.53 -23.46 44.37
N TRP A 5 -36.15 -22.22 43.99
CA TRP A 5 -35.66 -21.04 44.74
C TRP A 5 -34.13 -21.00 44.91
N VAL A 6 -33.36 -19.85 44.91
CA VAL A 6 -33.67 -18.42 45.17
C VAL A 6 -32.52 -17.55 44.63
N LEU A 7 -32.88 -16.35 44.16
CA LEU A 7 -32.01 -15.18 43.92
C LEU A 7 -31.19 -14.80 45.17
N TRP A 8 -30.02 -14.21 44.98
CA TRP A 8 -29.60 -13.03 45.77
C TRP A 8 -28.64 -12.15 45.00
N THR A 9 -29.06 -10.90 44.82
CA THR A 9 -28.34 -9.73 44.39
C THR A 9 -27.44 -9.20 45.48
N LEU A 10 -26.23 -8.73 45.15
CA LEU A 10 -25.54 -7.75 45.98
C LEU A 10 -24.77 -6.76 45.08
N VAL A 11 -25.29 -5.56 45.11
CA VAL A 11 -24.72 -4.33 44.60
C VAL A 11 -23.58 -3.93 45.53
N GLY A 12 -22.41 -3.68 44.99
CA GLY A 12 -21.27 -3.11 45.70
C GLY A 12 -20.67 -1.97 44.91
N SER A 13 -21.15 -0.74 45.13
CA SER A 13 -20.53 0.49 44.67
C SER A 13 -19.19 0.71 45.39
N LEU A 14 -18.13 0.79 44.64
CA LEU A 14 -16.84 1.27 45.13
C LEU A 14 -16.55 2.61 44.45
N VAL A 15 -16.78 3.69 45.19
CA VAL A 15 -16.36 5.05 44.88
C VAL A 15 -14.89 5.15 45.17
N VAL A 16 -14.05 5.33 44.16
CA VAL A 16 -12.63 5.68 44.34
C VAL A 16 -12.48 7.18 44.07
N THR A 17 -12.31 7.92 45.14
CA THR A 17 -11.95 9.34 45.15
C THR A 17 -10.45 9.47 44.78
N ALA A 18 -10.14 9.94 43.58
CA ALA A 18 -8.78 10.28 43.20
C ALA A 18 -8.49 11.75 43.52
N CYS A 19 -7.58 11.98 44.42
CA CYS A 19 -7.03 13.30 44.75
C CYS A 19 -6.24 13.88 43.57
N LEU A 20 -6.70 15.03 43.07
CA LEU A 20 -5.92 15.90 42.18
C LEU A 20 -4.80 16.56 42.95
N LYS A 21 -3.57 16.26 42.61
CA LYS A 21 -2.38 17.05 42.97
C LYS A 21 -2.13 18.11 41.91
N GLN A 22 -2.48 19.33 42.25
CA GLN A 22 -2.18 20.56 41.52
C GLN A 22 -0.68 20.84 41.56
N LYS A 23 0.00 20.86 40.41
CA LYS A 23 1.36 21.41 40.25
C LYS A 23 1.25 22.84 39.77
N THR A 24 1.68 23.76 40.62
CA THR A 24 1.87 25.19 40.37
C THR A 24 2.99 25.39 39.36
N GLY A 25 2.65 26.02 38.20
CA GLY A 25 3.64 26.61 37.28
C GLY A 25 3.85 28.10 37.60
N PRO A 26 4.95 28.71 37.13
CA PRO A 26 5.37 30.03 37.53
C PRO A 26 4.49 31.14 36.94
N GLN A 27 4.19 32.14 37.81
CA GLN A 27 3.46 33.35 37.46
C GLN A 27 4.30 34.27 36.57
N ILE A 28 3.64 34.83 35.55
CA ILE A 28 4.11 35.97 34.75
C ILE A 28 3.44 37.23 35.33
N PRO A 29 4.19 38.32 35.62
CA PRO A 29 3.61 39.54 36.16
C PRO A 29 2.87 40.36 35.10
N SER A 30 1.70 40.83 35.49
CA SER A 30 0.93 41.82 34.76
C SER A 30 1.60 43.19 34.82
N SER A 31 1.71 43.85 33.67
CA SER A 31 1.94 45.30 33.62
C SER A 31 1.00 45.89 32.59
N GLU A 32 -0.01 46.62 33.12
CA GLU A 32 -0.78 47.58 32.36
C GLU A 32 0.11 48.79 32.02
N ALA A 33 0.13 49.16 30.75
CA ALA A 33 0.39 50.54 30.36
C ALA A 33 -0.34 50.82 29.06
N LEU A 34 -1.35 51.71 29.19
CA LEU A 34 -2.06 52.38 28.09
C LEU A 34 -1.07 53.02 27.12
N ILE A 35 -1.36 52.94 25.82
CA ILE A 35 -1.34 54.07 24.91
C ILE A 35 -2.28 53.74 23.75
N ALA A 36 -3.32 54.58 23.60
CA ALA A 36 -4.19 54.64 22.43
C ALA A 36 -3.49 55.43 21.33
N ILE A 37 -3.49 54.90 20.09
CA ILE A 37 -3.37 55.73 18.87
C ILE A 37 -4.07 54.99 17.71
N THR A 38 -5.17 55.60 17.28
CA THR A 38 -5.80 55.78 15.94
C THR A 38 -5.83 54.65 14.92
N ASP A 39 -7.10 54.46 14.49
CA ASP A 39 -7.55 53.94 13.19
C ASP A 39 -6.65 54.35 12.01
N GLU A 40 -6.26 53.38 11.20
CA GLU A 40 -6.31 53.45 9.75
C GLU A 40 -6.46 52.03 9.19
N GLN A 41 -7.52 51.87 8.41
CA GLN A 41 -7.78 50.68 7.58
C GLN A 41 -6.64 50.49 6.58
N GLU A 42 -6.05 49.32 6.55
CA GLU A 42 -5.54 48.76 5.32
C GLU A 42 -6.01 47.30 5.21
N ASP A 43 -6.96 47.11 4.31
CA ASP A 43 -7.32 45.85 3.69
C ASP A 43 -6.04 45.23 3.07
N SER A 44 -5.43 44.26 3.74
CA SER A 44 -4.51 43.38 3.06
C SER A 44 -5.23 42.08 2.76
N LEU A 45 -5.78 42.01 1.57
CA LEU A 45 -6.10 40.76 0.87
C LEU A 45 -4.83 39.92 0.74
N PHE A 46 -4.51 39.18 1.78
CA PHE A 46 -3.63 38.02 1.63
C PHE A 46 -4.46 36.92 1.00
N SER A 47 -4.30 36.77 -0.30
CA SER A 47 -4.83 35.67 -1.09
C SER A 47 -4.28 34.35 -0.54
N GLU A 48 -5.15 33.36 -0.29
CA GLU A 48 -4.74 31.98 0.02
C GLU A 48 -3.80 31.36 -1.04
N ALA A 49 -3.71 31.98 -2.21
CA ALA A 49 -2.75 31.61 -3.26
C ALA A 49 -1.29 31.94 -2.92
N ASP A 50 -1.03 32.97 -2.09
CA ASP A 50 0.34 33.32 -1.70
C ASP A 50 0.92 32.39 -0.61
N THR A 51 0.07 31.77 0.20
CA THR A 51 0.52 30.81 1.23
C THR A 51 0.97 29.48 0.61
N LEU A 52 0.46 29.13 -0.57
CA LEU A 52 0.87 27.91 -1.30
C LEU A 52 2.20 28.08 -2.05
N LEU A 53 2.69 29.33 -2.21
CA LEU A 53 3.96 29.60 -2.90
C LEU A 53 5.16 29.70 -1.94
N LEU A 54 4.91 29.85 -0.64
CA LEU A 54 5.98 30.01 0.36
C LEU A 54 6.52 28.67 0.91
N ASP A 55 5.81 27.55 0.67
CA ASP A 55 6.26 26.21 1.11
C ASP A 55 7.27 25.57 0.11
N ASP A 56 7.50 26.21 -1.04
CA ASP A 56 8.33 25.68 -2.14
C ASP A 56 9.80 26.11 -2.06
N GLU A 57 10.21 26.95 -1.08
CA GLU A 57 11.58 27.44 -0.92
C GLU A 57 12.38 26.81 0.24
N LEU A 58 11.83 25.87 0.99
CA LEU A 58 12.63 25.09 1.91
C LEU A 58 13.53 24.16 1.10
N THR A 59 14.81 24.44 1.13
CA THR A 59 15.92 23.72 0.52
C THR A 59 15.81 22.20 0.75
N GLU A 60 15.11 21.52 -0.16
CA GLU A 60 15.21 20.07 -0.23
C GLU A 60 16.64 19.69 -0.59
N ALA A 61 17.17 18.68 0.08
CA ALA A 61 18.46 18.10 -0.28
C ALA A 61 18.46 17.74 -1.78
N PRO A 62 19.59 17.90 -2.47
CA PRO A 62 19.68 17.50 -3.87
C PRO A 62 19.29 16.02 -4.01
N LEU A 63 18.50 15.71 -5.04
CA LEU A 63 18.08 14.35 -5.34
C LEU A 63 19.31 13.43 -5.47
N PRO A 64 19.26 12.20 -4.95
CA PRO A 64 20.32 11.23 -5.16
C PRO A 64 20.56 11.03 -6.66
N ALA A 65 21.81 10.94 -7.08
CA ALA A 65 22.16 10.73 -8.49
C ALA A 65 21.61 9.40 -9.03
N THR A 66 21.36 8.44 -8.14
CA THR A 66 20.89 7.06 -8.42
C THR A 66 19.37 6.91 -8.43
N VAL A 67 18.62 7.97 -8.20
CA VAL A 67 17.15 7.92 -8.05
C VAL A 67 16.41 7.23 -9.22
N ASP A 68 16.98 7.31 -10.40
CA ASP A 68 16.41 6.70 -11.60
C ASP A 68 17.04 5.35 -11.97
N GLU A 69 17.98 4.81 -11.19
CA GLU A 69 18.63 3.52 -11.50
C GLU A 69 17.67 2.36 -11.31
N ALA A 70 17.03 2.27 -10.13
CA ALA A 70 15.99 1.28 -9.85
C ALA A 70 14.59 1.94 -9.87
N PHE A 71 13.58 1.20 -10.31
CA PHE A 71 12.20 1.70 -10.28
C PHE A 71 11.70 1.90 -8.84
N ASP A 72 12.12 1.03 -7.92
CA ASP A 72 11.71 1.08 -6.52
C ASP A 72 12.22 2.35 -5.82
N ASP A 73 13.48 2.73 -6.04
CA ASP A 73 14.08 3.96 -5.51
C ASP A 73 13.35 5.20 -6.04
N PHE A 74 13.05 5.19 -7.33
CA PHE A 74 12.25 6.25 -7.95
C PHE A 74 10.85 6.29 -7.33
N LEU A 75 10.16 5.15 -7.21
CA LEU A 75 8.80 5.08 -6.70
C LEU A 75 8.71 5.58 -5.26
N PHE A 76 9.69 5.23 -4.43
CA PHE A 76 9.77 5.71 -3.05
C PHE A 76 9.82 7.25 -2.99
N LEU A 77 10.67 7.89 -3.79
CA LEU A 77 10.75 9.35 -3.83
C LEU A 77 9.51 9.98 -4.47
N PHE A 78 8.96 9.36 -5.50
CA PHE A 78 7.73 9.80 -6.16
C PHE A 78 6.54 9.80 -5.19
N ASP A 79 6.45 8.80 -4.32
CA ASP A 79 5.40 8.71 -3.30
C ASP A 79 5.59 9.70 -2.15
N ASN A 80 6.82 10.10 -1.84
CA ASN A 80 7.11 10.92 -0.66
C ASN A 80 7.24 12.43 -0.95
N SER A 81 7.18 12.88 -2.22
CA SER A 81 7.38 14.28 -2.57
C SER A 81 6.41 14.77 -3.64
N ASN A 82 5.46 15.65 -3.25
CA ASN A 82 4.53 16.30 -4.18
C ASN A 82 5.27 17.10 -5.27
N ARG A 83 6.36 17.79 -4.89
CA ARG A 83 7.20 18.52 -5.84
C ARG A 83 7.85 17.59 -6.85
N PHE A 84 8.39 16.46 -6.39
CA PHE A 84 9.00 15.46 -7.27
C PHE A 84 7.96 14.85 -8.20
N GLN A 85 6.75 14.52 -7.71
CA GLN A 85 5.65 14.05 -8.57
C GLN A 85 5.39 15.03 -9.71
N ARG A 86 5.19 16.32 -9.40
CA ARG A 86 4.93 17.35 -10.42
C ARG A 86 6.02 17.48 -11.48
N GLN A 87 7.26 17.13 -11.15
CA GLN A 87 8.38 17.14 -12.09
C GLN A 87 8.43 15.88 -12.95
N ARG A 88 7.90 14.76 -12.43
CA ARG A 88 8.01 13.43 -13.02
C ARG A 88 6.69 12.93 -13.65
N VAL A 89 5.75 13.82 -13.89
CA VAL A 89 4.52 13.54 -14.66
C VAL A 89 4.64 14.19 -16.05
N CYS A 90 4.32 13.41 -17.09
CA CYS A 90 4.21 13.90 -18.46
C CYS A 90 2.90 14.66 -18.63
N TYR A 91 2.96 15.97 -18.79
CA TYR A 91 1.77 16.79 -19.00
C TYR A 91 1.57 17.19 -20.46
N PRO A 92 0.29 17.25 -20.92
CA PRO A 92 -0.92 16.82 -20.21
C PRO A 92 -0.93 15.32 -19.98
N LEU A 93 -1.26 14.87 -18.74
CA LEU A 93 -1.32 13.46 -18.40
C LEU A 93 -2.58 12.84 -19.01
N ALA A 94 -2.41 11.80 -19.82
CA ALA A 94 -3.52 11.06 -20.38
C ALA A 94 -4.19 10.19 -19.32
N VAL A 95 -5.51 10.33 -19.16
CA VAL A 95 -6.33 9.55 -18.24
C VAL A 95 -7.45 8.84 -18.99
N THR A 96 -7.66 7.58 -18.66
CA THR A 96 -8.81 6.79 -19.17
C THR A 96 -9.59 6.26 -17.98
N ASP A 97 -10.85 6.60 -17.89
CA ASP A 97 -11.71 6.15 -16.80
C ASP A 97 -12.21 4.70 -17.02
N VAL A 98 -12.96 4.17 -16.04
CA VAL A 98 -13.51 2.81 -16.08
C VAL A 98 -14.52 2.58 -17.23
N SER A 99 -15.16 3.66 -17.72
CA SER A 99 -16.08 3.61 -18.88
C SER A 99 -15.34 3.56 -20.22
N GLY A 100 -14.05 3.92 -20.20
CA GLY A 100 -13.20 4.08 -21.38
C GLY A 100 -13.22 5.51 -21.94
N GLU A 101 -13.78 6.48 -21.20
CA GLU A 101 -13.70 7.89 -21.55
C GLU A 101 -12.28 8.42 -21.32
N HIS A 102 -11.81 9.24 -22.29
CA HIS A 102 -10.48 9.81 -22.26
C HIS A 102 -10.54 11.29 -21.88
N HIS A 103 -9.71 11.69 -20.92
CA HIS A 103 -9.49 13.08 -20.59
C HIS A 103 -8.00 13.29 -20.28
N VAL A 104 -7.61 14.52 -20.00
CA VAL A 104 -6.25 14.86 -19.63
C VAL A 104 -6.23 15.66 -18.33
N ILE A 105 -5.15 15.54 -17.58
CA ILE A 105 -4.87 16.37 -16.40
C ILE A 105 -3.74 17.30 -16.76
N GLU A 106 -4.01 18.61 -16.70
CA GLU A 106 -3.00 19.65 -16.91
C GLU A 106 -2.13 19.80 -15.65
N ARG A 107 -0.93 20.40 -15.83
CA ARG A 107 0.03 20.55 -14.74
C ARG A 107 -0.52 21.28 -13.50
N HIS A 108 -1.38 22.26 -13.70
CA HIS A 108 -1.99 23.04 -12.63
C HIS A 108 -3.13 22.30 -11.91
N GLU A 109 -3.67 21.25 -12.53
CA GLU A 109 -4.75 20.41 -11.98
C GLU A 109 -4.18 19.21 -11.20
N TRP A 110 -2.88 18.92 -11.37
CA TRP A 110 -2.26 17.79 -10.68
C TRP A 110 -2.25 17.99 -9.16
N THR A 111 -2.82 17.06 -8.47
CA THR A 111 -2.76 16.94 -7.01
C THR A 111 -1.89 15.76 -6.62
N TYR A 112 -1.29 15.80 -5.44
CA TYR A 112 -0.52 14.67 -4.93
C TYR A 112 -1.37 13.40 -4.92
N HIS A 113 -0.79 12.31 -5.41
CA HIS A 113 -1.41 10.98 -5.46
C HIS A 113 -0.49 9.93 -4.86
N SER A 114 -0.90 9.33 -3.73
CA SER A 114 -0.08 8.29 -3.10
C SER A 114 -0.08 7.02 -3.94
N MET A 115 1.12 6.54 -4.29
CA MET A 115 1.31 5.28 -4.99
C MET A 115 1.25 4.08 -4.05
N THR A 116 1.61 4.27 -2.79
CA THR A 116 1.60 3.22 -1.76
C THR A 116 0.28 3.11 -1.02
N LEU A 117 -0.62 4.11 -1.16
CA LEU A 117 -1.87 4.22 -0.39
C LEU A 117 -1.63 4.18 1.13
N GLY A 118 -0.44 4.55 1.60
CA GLY A 118 -0.05 4.48 3.00
C GLY A 118 0.13 3.07 3.54
N GLN A 119 0.31 2.07 2.67
CA GLN A 119 0.64 0.70 3.08
C GLN A 119 2.14 0.56 3.37
N ASP A 120 2.49 -0.33 4.29
CA ASP A 120 3.89 -0.61 4.65
C ASP A 120 4.57 -1.55 3.66
N PHE A 121 3.82 -2.22 2.79
CA PHE A 121 4.32 -3.16 1.80
C PHE A 121 3.55 -3.10 0.48
N CYS A 122 4.19 -3.55 -0.60
CA CYS A 122 3.57 -3.80 -1.89
C CYS A 122 3.43 -5.30 -2.16
N THR A 123 2.62 -5.62 -3.17
CA THR A 123 2.58 -6.94 -3.77
C THR A 123 3.25 -6.91 -5.14
N VAL A 124 3.84 -8.05 -5.53
CA VAL A 124 4.25 -8.30 -6.91
C VAL A 124 3.70 -9.66 -7.31
N LEU A 125 2.93 -9.69 -8.40
CA LEU A 125 2.32 -10.92 -8.90
C LEU A 125 3.23 -11.51 -9.98
N TRP A 126 3.83 -12.65 -9.72
CA TRP A 126 4.70 -13.37 -10.63
C TRP A 126 4.01 -14.61 -11.20
N ASN A 127 4.42 -15.06 -12.36
CA ASN A 127 3.97 -16.35 -12.90
C ASN A 127 4.91 -17.51 -12.55
N ASN A 128 6.17 -17.21 -12.31
CA ASN A 128 7.18 -18.17 -11.88
C ASN A 128 8.34 -17.47 -11.17
N HIS A 129 9.13 -18.22 -10.40
CA HIS A 129 10.25 -17.69 -9.61
C HIS A 129 11.35 -16.99 -10.44
N LYS A 130 11.56 -17.40 -11.69
CA LYS A 130 12.58 -16.77 -12.55
C LYS A 130 12.25 -15.31 -12.89
N GLN A 131 10.99 -14.91 -12.75
CA GLN A 131 10.59 -13.54 -13.01
C GLN A 131 10.90 -12.59 -11.85
N ILE A 132 11.19 -13.11 -10.65
CA ILE A 132 11.50 -12.28 -9.48
C ILE A 132 12.74 -11.40 -9.75
N ASP A 133 13.68 -11.90 -10.53
CA ASP A 133 14.89 -11.15 -10.89
C ASP A 133 14.59 -9.93 -11.78
N LEU A 134 13.40 -9.84 -12.43
CA LEU A 134 13.03 -8.69 -13.24
C LEU A 134 13.03 -7.37 -12.45
N SER A 135 12.74 -7.41 -11.17
CA SER A 135 12.78 -6.21 -10.31
C SER A 135 14.18 -5.57 -10.24
N ASN A 136 15.23 -6.33 -10.51
CA ASN A 136 16.63 -5.90 -10.49
C ASN A 136 17.18 -5.54 -11.87
N GLU A 137 16.38 -5.71 -12.94
CA GLU A 137 16.82 -5.41 -14.30
C GLU A 137 16.69 -3.93 -14.63
N MET A 138 17.45 -3.47 -15.62
CA MET A 138 17.30 -2.10 -16.14
C MET A 138 16.02 -1.99 -16.99
N LEU A 139 14.94 -1.71 -16.32
CA LEU A 139 13.61 -1.61 -16.93
C LEU A 139 13.45 -0.30 -17.73
N GLN A 140 12.63 -0.36 -18.78
CA GLN A 140 12.21 0.80 -19.56
C GLN A 140 10.77 1.22 -19.24
N GLU A 141 9.96 0.29 -18.74
CA GLU A 141 8.56 0.49 -18.40
C GLU A 141 8.27 -0.27 -17.10
N ALA A 142 7.43 0.32 -16.25
CA ALA A 142 6.88 -0.32 -15.06
C ALA A 142 5.48 0.26 -14.79
N ARG A 143 4.70 -0.43 -13.94
CA ARG A 143 3.37 0.02 -13.55
C ARG A 143 3.19 -0.11 -12.05
N VAL A 144 2.43 0.82 -11.50
CA VAL A 144 1.80 0.63 -10.19
C VAL A 144 0.32 0.37 -10.43
N GLU A 145 -0.21 -0.65 -9.81
CA GLU A 145 -1.60 -1.06 -9.95
C GLU A 145 -2.27 -1.06 -8.58
N HIS A 146 -3.30 -0.24 -8.40
CA HIS A 146 -4.17 -0.30 -7.22
C HIS A 146 -5.35 -1.22 -7.55
N ILE A 147 -5.32 -2.44 -7.01
CA ILE A 147 -6.33 -3.47 -7.29
C ILE A 147 -7.37 -3.45 -6.17
N TYR A 148 -8.48 -2.78 -6.41
CA TYR A 148 -9.58 -2.64 -5.45
C TYR A 148 -10.50 -3.87 -5.50
N LEU A 149 -10.37 -4.76 -4.53
CA LEU A 149 -11.07 -6.05 -4.51
C LEU A 149 -12.59 -5.90 -4.45
N HIS A 150 -13.09 -4.97 -3.64
CA HIS A 150 -14.52 -4.78 -3.45
C HIS A 150 -15.21 -4.11 -4.65
N SER A 151 -14.63 -3.03 -5.17
CA SER A 151 -15.18 -2.33 -6.35
C SER A 151 -14.89 -3.02 -7.66
N ARG A 152 -13.98 -4.01 -7.67
CA ARG A 152 -13.57 -4.78 -8.86
C ARG A 152 -13.00 -3.88 -9.96
N ILE A 153 -12.18 -2.93 -9.57
CA ILE A 153 -11.51 -1.96 -10.44
C ILE A 153 -10.02 -2.04 -10.18
N VAL A 154 -9.22 -1.88 -11.23
CA VAL A 154 -7.78 -1.71 -11.16
C VAL A 154 -7.43 -0.33 -11.69
N GLU A 155 -6.82 0.51 -10.86
CA GLU A 155 -6.19 1.74 -11.31
C GLU A 155 -4.75 1.45 -11.67
N VAL A 156 -4.35 1.80 -12.87
CA VAL A 156 -3.03 1.54 -13.42
C VAL A 156 -2.32 2.85 -13.71
N PHE A 157 -1.14 3.01 -13.16
CA PHE A 157 -0.23 4.12 -13.39
C PHE A 157 0.93 3.61 -14.22
N ASP A 158 1.02 4.03 -15.48
CA ASP A 158 2.07 3.59 -16.41
C ASP A 158 3.28 4.53 -16.32
N PHE A 159 4.42 3.98 -15.94
CA PHE A 159 5.70 4.68 -15.88
C PHE A 159 6.61 4.23 -17.00
N LYS A 160 7.35 5.19 -17.60
CA LYS A 160 8.33 4.91 -18.64
C LYS A 160 9.60 5.72 -18.40
N ARG A 161 10.73 5.17 -18.82
CA ARG A 161 11.96 5.95 -18.90
C ARG A 161 11.94 6.88 -20.11
N ASP A 162 12.21 8.15 -19.88
CA ASP A 162 12.47 9.09 -20.97
C ASP A 162 13.76 8.70 -21.69
N SER A 163 13.67 8.56 -22.99
CA SER A 163 14.79 8.06 -23.82
C SER A 163 15.99 8.97 -23.88
N LEU A 164 15.84 10.26 -23.56
CA LEU A 164 16.91 11.26 -23.63
C LEU A 164 17.58 11.46 -22.28
N SER A 165 16.78 11.58 -21.21
CA SER A 165 17.27 11.86 -19.86
C SER A 165 17.49 10.58 -19.03
N GLY A 166 16.88 9.46 -19.40
CA GLY A 166 16.85 8.22 -18.62
C GLY A 166 15.97 8.29 -17.38
N GLN A 167 15.24 9.38 -17.19
CA GLN A 167 14.41 9.62 -16.03
C GLN A 167 13.08 8.84 -16.11
N TRP A 168 12.63 8.31 -14.98
CA TRP A 168 11.30 7.76 -14.89
C TRP A 168 10.22 8.85 -14.91
N MET A 169 9.19 8.65 -15.70
CA MET A 169 8.07 9.58 -15.87
C MET A 169 6.75 8.82 -15.82
N LEU A 170 5.77 9.35 -15.08
CA LEU A 170 4.38 8.90 -15.19
C LEU A 170 3.80 9.40 -16.51
N THR A 171 3.38 8.48 -17.37
CA THR A 171 2.95 8.78 -18.75
C THR A 171 1.46 8.65 -18.97
N SER A 172 0.77 7.82 -18.18
CA SER A 172 -0.69 7.66 -18.26
C SER A 172 -1.27 7.08 -16.97
N GLN A 173 -2.54 7.34 -16.77
CA GLN A 173 -3.38 6.71 -15.73
C GLN A 173 -4.61 6.10 -16.40
N ARG A 174 -5.03 4.93 -15.96
CA ARG A 174 -6.24 4.29 -16.49
C ARG A 174 -6.92 3.43 -15.45
N SER A 175 -8.24 3.39 -15.49
CA SER A 175 -9.06 2.51 -14.67
C SER A 175 -9.61 1.35 -15.50
N ILE A 176 -9.38 0.13 -15.06
CA ILE A 176 -9.78 -1.09 -15.78
C ILE A 176 -10.73 -1.88 -14.87
N PRO A 177 -11.94 -2.24 -15.35
CA PRO A 177 -12.80 -3.16 -14.61
C PRO A 177 -12.19 -4.58 -14.66
N PHE A 178 -12.45 -5.41 -13.63
CA PHE A 178 -11.86 -6.76 -13.51
C PHE A 178 -12.11 -7.64 -14.75
N ASP A 179 -13.24 -7.54 -15.41
CA ASP A 179 -13.55 -8.32 -16.61
C ASP A 179 -12.58 -8.08 -17.80
N ARG A 180 -11.83 -6.98 -17.74
CA ARG A 180 -10.79 -6.63 -18.72
C ARG A 180 -9.37 -6.76 -18.16
N TYR A 181 -9.24 -7.10 -16.87
CA TYR A 181 -7.93 -7.25 -16.25
C TYR A 181 -7.37 -8.66 -16.52
N GLU A 182 -6.09 -8.74 -16.88
CA GLU A 182 -5.44 -10.01 -17.25
C GLU A 182 -5.56 -11.08 -16.18
N LEU A 183 -5.48 -10.69 -14.90
CA LEU A 183 -5.52 -11.59 -13.75
C LEU A 183 -6.93 -11.68 -13.10
N ALA A 184 -7.99 -11.28 -13.80
CA ALA A 184 -9.36 -11.25 -13.27
C ALA A 184 -9.76 -12.55 -12.55
N ASN A 185 -9.52 -13.69 -13.18
CA ASN A 185 -9.87 -15.00 -12.62
C ASN A 185 -9.14 -15.29 -11.29
N PHE A 186 -7.89 -14.85 -11.16
CA PHE A 186 -7.14 -14.97 -9.91
C PHE A 186 -7.65 -13.96 -8.88
N MET A 187 -7.92 -12.73 -9.28
CA MET A 187 -8.42 -11.69 -8.37
C MET A 187 -9.80 -12.03 -7.80
N ASP A 188 -10.66 -12.67 -8.58
CA ASP A 188 -11.96 -13.17 -8.09
C ASP A 188 -11.78 -14.20 -6.98
N PHE A 189 -10.91 -15.16 -7.20
CA PHE A 189 -10.55 -16.14 -6.17
C PHE A 189 -9.89 -15.47 -4.96
N TYR A 190 -8.91 -14.60 -5.19
CA TYR A 190 -8.14 -13.96 -4.12
C TYR A 190 -9.02 -13.09 -3.23
N SER A 191 -9.98 -12.38 -3.80
CA SER A 191 -10.93 -11.56 -3.03
C SER A 191 -11.69 -12.38 -1.98
N GLU A 192 -12.17 -13.57 -2.33
CA GLU A 192 -12.82 -14.49 -1.38
C GLU A 192 -11.80 -15.11 -0.41
N PHE A 193 -10.63 -15.52 -0.92
CA PHE A 193 -9.56 -16.11 -0.12
C PHE A 193 -9.06 -15.16 0.98
N ALA A 194 -8.94 -13.87 0.69
CA ALA A 194 -8.46 -12.88 1.63
C ALA A 194 -9.50 -12.47 2.69
N THR A 195 -10.80 -12.59 2.40
CA THR A 195 -11.86 -12.03 3.23
C THR A 195 -12.69 -13.09 3.97
N ASP A 196 -12.75 -14.32 3.49
CA ASP A 196 -13.51 -15.43 4.10
C ASP A 196 -12.58 -16.52 4.60
N SER A 197 -12.46 -16.65 5.93
CA SER A 197 -11.60 -17.65 6.58
C SER A 197 -12.06 -19.09 6.35
N ILE A 198 -13.37 -19.33 6.12
CA ILE A 198 -13.90 -20.66 5.80
C ILE A 198 -13.50 -21.01 4.37
N PHE A 199 -13.68 -20.08 3.43
CA PHE A 199 -13.23 -20.23 2.05
C PHE A 199 -11.71 -20.46 2.00
N GLN A 200 -10.93 -19.65 2.71
CA GLN A 200 -9.47 -19.78 2.81
C GLN A 200 -9.08 -21.19 3.28
N ARG A 201 -9.68 -21.68 4.36
CA ARG A 201 -9.42 -23.02 4.89
C ARG A 201 -9.61 -24.13 3.86
N HIS A 202 -10.63 -24.03 3.03
CA HIS A 202 -10.91 -25.00 1.97
C HIS A 202 -10.00 -24.87 0.75
N HIS A 203 -9.28 -23.76 0.64
CA HIS A 203 -8.41 -23.47 -0.50
C HIS A 203 -6.92 -23.42 -0.14
N VAL A 204 -6.54 -23.75 1.09
CA VAL A 204 -5.18 -24.10 1.47
C VAL A 204 -4.95 -25.58 1.20
N GLN A 205 -3.84 -25.95 0.58
CA GLN A 205 -3.45 -27.33 0.37
C GLN A 205 -3.11 -27.99 1.72
N ALA A 206 -3.56 -29.22 1.91
CA ALA A 206 -3.27 -30.00 3.11
C ALA A 206 -2.45 -31.26 2.76
N PRO A 207 -1.21 -31.39 3.25
CA PRO A 207 -0.44 -30.38 3.98
C PRO A 207 0.05 -29.25 3.05
N LEU A 208 0.22 -28.04 3.61
CA LEU A 208 0.82 -26.90 2.92
C LEU A 208 2.35 -27.01 2.98
N ARG A 209 3.02 -26.87 1.85
CA ARG A 209 4.47 -26.75 1.83
C ARG A 209 4.90 -25.38 2.36
N PHE A 210 5.96 -25.36 3.15
CA PHE A 210 6.59 -24.11 3.54
C PHE A 210 8.10 -24.19 3.38
N THR A 211 8.68 -23.03 3.13
CA THR A 211 10.12 -22.80 3.06
C THR A 211 10.42 -21.55 3.85
N MET A 212 11.42 -21.57 4.71
CA MET A 212 11.86 -20.41 5.46
C MET A 212 13.38 -20.38 5.59
N THR A 213 13.94 -19.18 5.70
CA THR A 213 15.36 -19.02 6.04
C THR A 213 15.56 -19.34 7.50
N SER A 214 16.64 -20.05 7.83
CA SER A 214 17.00 -20.40 9.21
C SER A 214 17.40 -19.15 9.99
N GLU A 215 16.97 -19.05 11.25
CA GLU A 215 17.41 -17.98 12.16
C GLU A 215 18.92 -18.06 12.48
N ASP A 216 19.51 -19.25 12.37
CA ASP A 216 20.92 -19.51 12.70
C ASP A 216 21.89 -19.20 11.56
N SER A 217 21.41 -19.19 10.30
CA SER A 217 22.21 -18.94 9.10
C SER A 217 21.32 -18.53 7.94
N GLU A 218 21.64 -17.40 7.30
CA GLU A 218 20.94 -16.93 6.09
C GLU A 218 21.09 -17.87 4.88
N GLU A 219 22.04 -18.79 4.92
CA GLU A 219 22.29 -19.78 3.86
C GLU A 219 21.50 -21.08 4.08
N ASP A 220 21.00 -21.33 5.30
CA ASP A 220 20.28 -22.55 5.62
C ASP A 220 18.78 -22.39 5.39
N ILE A 221 18.26 -23.10 4.40
CA ILE A 221 16.84 -23.14 4.07
C ILE A 221 16.20 -24.33 4.79
N VAL A 222 15.15 -24.07 5.56
CA VAL A 222 14.32 -25.07 6.20
C VAL A 222 13.06 -25.30 5.37
N GLU A 223 12.91 -26.50 4.84
CA GLU A 223 11.73 -26.95 4.11
C GLU A 223 10.89 -27.89 4.96
N GLY A 224 9.56 -27.79 4.85
CA GLY A 224 8.67 -28.66 5.58
C GLY A 224 7.23 -28.59 5.08
N THR A 225 6.36 -29.14 5.90
CA THR A 225 4.92 -29.06 5.67
C THR A 225 4.20 -28.70 6.97
N ILE A 226 3.16 -27.91 6.86
CA ILE A 226 2.30 -27.52 7.97
C ILE A 226 0.85 -27.91 7.66
N ASP A 227 0.09 -28.19 8.73
CA ASP A 227 -1.34 -28.40 8.61
C ASP A 227 -2.09 -27.08 8.41
N VAL A 228 -3.31 -27.18 7.90
CA VAL A 228 -4.15 -25.99 7.65
C VAL A 228 -4.40 -25.18 8.93
N ASP A 229 -4.52 -25.83 10.09
CA ASP A 229 -4.70 -25.13 11.36
C ASP A 229 -3.46 -24.31 11.73
N GLN A 230 -2.26 -24.88 11.54
CA GLN A 230 -0.99 -24.18 11.74
C GLN A 230 -0.83 -23.01 10.77
N TRP A 231 -1.29 -23.13 9.53
CA TRP A 231 -1.30 -22.00 8.58
C TRP A 231 -1.93 -20.75 9.19
N PHE A 232 -3.09 -20.86 9.84
CA PHE A 232 -3.76 -19.71 10.45
C PHE A 232 -3.02 -19.09 11.63
N GLU A 233 -2.04 -19.78 12.20
CA GLU A 233 -1.19 -19.28 13.28
C GLU A 233 0.03 -18.51 12.72
N PHE A 234 0.50 -18.86 11.51
CA PHE A 234 1.72 -18.33 10.89
C PHE A 234 1.48 -17.50 9.64
N ALA A 235 0.24 -17.46 9.13
CA ALA A 235 -0.09 -16.73 7.91
C ALA A 235 0.30 -15.25 8.04
N PRO A 236 0.99 -14.68 7.04
CA PRO A 236 1.23 -13.25 7.00
C PRO A 236 -0.09 -12.49 6.87
N GLU A 237 -0.09 -11.24 7.28
CA GLU A 237 -1.23 -10.37 7.02
C GLU A 237 -1.32 -10.07 5.52
N ILE A 238 -2.34 -10.61 4.85
CA ILE A 238 -2.58 -10.43 3.43
C ILE A 238 -3.54 -9.26 3.17
N PRO A 239 -3.38 -8.49 2.06
CA PRO A 239 -4.28 -7.40 1.71
C PRO A 239 -5.72 -7.87 1.49
N LYS A 240 -6.70 -7.20 2.13
CA LYS A 240 -8.14 -7.58 2.09
C LYS A 240 -9.03 -6.61 1.33
N ALA A 241 -8.58 -5.37 1.15
CA ALA A 241 -9.37 -4.32 0.51
C ALA A 241 -8.77 -3.87 -0.82
N VAL A 242 -7.47 -3.59 -0.82
CA VAL A 242 -6.72 -3.12 -1.99
C VAL A 242 -5.32 -3.71 -1.96
N LEU A 243 -4.85 -4.17 -3.14
CA LEU A 243 -3.44 -4.51 -3.34
C LEU A 243 -2.77 -3.34 -4.04
N VAL A 244 -1.63 -2.92 -3.51
CA VAL A 244 -0.68 -2.07 -4.24
C VAL A 244 0.27 -3.02 -4.95
N ASN A 245 0.04 -3.26 -6.24
CA ASN A 245 0.84 -4.20 -7.04
C ASN A 245 1.84 -3.46 -7.93
N ILE A 246 3.09 -3.91 -7.92
CA ILE A 246 4.11 -3.39 -8.83
C ILE A 246 4.28 -4.38 -9.99
N ASN A 247 4.15 -3.88 -11.21
CA ASN A 247 4.31 -4.65 -12.42
C ASN A 247 5.57 -4.17 -13.15
N TYR A 248 6.59 -5.03 -13.19
CA TYR A 248 7.88 -4.80 -13.87
C TYR A 248 7.89 -5.30 -15.31
N GLY A 249 6.73 -5.54 -15.92
CA GLY A 249 6.60 -6.08 -17.25
C GLY A 249 6.54 -7.62 -17.30
N GLN A 250 6.34 -8.27 -16.15
CA GLN A 250 6.15 -9.71 -16.10
C GLN A 250 4.96 -10.18 -16.93
N GLN A 251 5.08 -11.37 -17.49
CA GLN A 251 4.07 -12.00 -18.32
C GLN A 251 3.49 -13.23 -17.60
N TYR A 252 2.26 -13.60 -17.92
CA TYR A 252 1.53 -14.70 -17.29
C TYR A 252 1.22 -15.86 -18.27
N PRO A 253 2.25 -16.53 -18.83
CA PRO A 253 2.05 -17.62 -19.81
C PRO A 253 1.35 -18.84 -19.20
N ASN A 254 1.46 -19.05 -17.88
CA ASN A 254 0.74 -20.11 -17.20
C ASN A 254 -0.47 -19.55 -16.43
N PRO A 255 -1.70 -19.67 -16.97
CA PRO A 255 -2.91 -19.12 -16.36
C PRO A 255 -3.35 -19.86 -15.09
N ASN A 256 -2.62 -20.92 -14.71
CA ASN A 256 -2.95 -21.78 -13.58
C ASN A 256 -2.01 -21.59 -12.37
N ARG A 257 -1.08 -20.64 -12.44
CA ARG A 257 -0.13 -20.37 -11.35
C ARG A 257 0.10 -18.87 -11.19
N ILE A 258 0.03 -18.42 -9.94
CA ILE A 258 0.44 -17.08 -9.51
C ILE A 258 1.29 -17.23 -8.25
N ILE A 259 2.39 -16.51 -8.20
CA ILE A 259 3.20 -16.30 -7.01
C ILE A 259 2.96 -14.86 -6.58
N MET A 260 2.37 -14.68 -5.43
CA MET A 260 2.21 -13.36 -4.82
C MET A 260 3.39 -13.13 -3.88
N GLN A 261 4.27 -12.23 -4.25
CA GLN A 261 5.29 -11.71 -3.37
C GLN A 261 4.74 -10.52 -2.62
N MET A 262 4.83 -10.51 -1.30
CA MET A 262 4.61 -9.34 -0.46
C MET A 262 5.98 -8.84 -0.01
N ARG A 263 6.26 -7.57 -0.25
CA ARG A 263 7.57 -6.96 -0.02
C ARG A 263 7.40 -5.62 0.68
N GLY A 264 8.09 -5.45 1.81
CA GLY A 264 8.12 -4.20 2.55
C GLY A 264 8.73 -3.05 1.75
N PHE A 265 8.23 -1.83 1.95
CA PHE A 265 8.80 -0.63 1.33
C PHE A 265 10.04 -0.12 2.07
N ASN A 266 10.09 -0.33 3.39
CA ASN A 266 11.11 0.24 4.27
C ASN A 266 11.88 -0.79 5.09
N ASP A 267 11.57 -2.06 4.91
CA ASP A 267 12.18 -3.17 5.64
C ASP A 267 12.52 -4.34 4.71
N SER A 268 13.14 -5.38 5.27
CA SER A 268 13.49 -6.60 4.54
C SER A 268 12.36 -7.63 4.49
N MET A 269 11.12 -7.27 4.89
CA MET A 269 10.01 -8.21 4.85
C MET A 269 9.79 -8.72 3.44
N GLN A 270 9.80 -10.04 3.30
CA GLN A 270 9.48 -10.70 2.06
C GLN A 270 8.75 -12.01 2.34
N ASN A 271 7.56 -12.15 1.77
CA ASN A 271 6.80 -13.38 1.82
C ASN A 271 6.34 -13.75 0.42
N LEU A 272 6.40 -15.04 0.07
CA LEU A 272 5.86 -15.55 -1.19
C LEU A 272 4.74 -16.54 -0.90
N LEU A 273 3.61 -16.30 -1.54
CA LEU A 273 2.44 -17.17 -1.51
C LEU A 273 2.23 -17.76 -2.90
N VAL A 274 2.40 -19.06 -3.04
CA VAL A 274 2.24 -19.74 -4.33
C VAL A 274 0.83 -20.29 -4.47
N TYR A 275 0.10 -19.73 -5.41
CA TYR A 275 -1.24 -20.19 -5.75
C TYR A 275 -1.20 -20.98 -7.06
N GLN A 276 -1.88 -22.12 -7.06
CA GLN A 276 -1.97 -22.98 -8.23
C GLN A 276 -3.37 -23.59 -8.36
N LYS A 277 -3.85 -23.76 -9.59
CA LYS A 277 -5.09 -24.50 -9.83
C LYS A 277 -4.84 -26.00 -9.68
N ASP A 278 -5.74 -26.66 -8.98
CA ASP A 278 -5.79 -28.11 -8.87
C ASP A 278 -6.30 -28.74 -10.21
N TYR A 279 -6.37 -30.07 -10.25
CA TYR A 279 -6.84 -30.81 -11.42
C TYR A 279 -8.31 -30.52 -11.80
N ASN A 280 -9.10 -29.95 -10.88
CA ASN A 280 -10.46 -29.50 -11.14
C ASN A 280 -10.53 -28.03 -11.59
N GLY A 281 -9.38 -27.36 -11.75
CA GLY A 281 -9.29 -25.96 -12.10
C GLY A 281 -9.58 -24.98 -10.96
N LYS A 282 -9.59 -25.45 -9.72
CA LYS A 282 -9.80 -24.61 -8.53
C LYS A 282 -8.48 -24.10 -7.99
N TRP A 283 -8.39 -22.81 -7.73
CA TRP A 283 -7.24 -22.20 -7.09
C TRP A 283 -7.03 -22.72 -5.66
N ARG A 284 -5.77 -22.93 -5.29
CA ARG A 284 -5.33 -23.28 -3.95
C ARG A 284 -4.02 -22.59 -3.62
N LEU A 285 -3.83 -22.22 -2.35
CA LEU A 285 -2.52 -21.92 -1.82
C LEU A 285 -1.77 -23.26 -1.66
N THR A 286 -0.64 -23.42 -2.32
CA THR A 286 0.12 -24.68 -2.36
C THR A 286 1.46 -24.60 -1.66
N GLU A 287 2.01 -23.39 -1.49
CA GLU A 287 3.32 -23.17 -0.91
C GLU A 287 3.41 -21.77 -0.28
N PHE A 288 4.14 -21.67 0.80
CA PHE A 288 4.45 -20.45 1.52
C PHE A 288 5.97 -20.38 1.74
N GLU A 289 6.58 -19.26 1.40
CA GLU A 289 8.00 -18.98 1.59
C GLU A 289 8.16 -17.69 2.40
N ASN A 290 9.01 -17.70 3.42
CA ASN A 290 9.28 -16.56 4.32
C ASN A 290 10.79 -16.45 4.59
#